data_bcb3d1b6ef25d71c447491d7b5120454
#
_entry.id   bcb3d1b6ef25d71c447491d7b5120454
#
_cell.length_a   1.000
_cell.length_b   1.000
_cell.length_c   1.000
_cell.angle_alpha   90.00
_cell.angle_beta   90.00
_cell.angle_gamma   90.00
#
_symmetry.space_group_name_H-M   'P 1'
#
loop_
_entity.id
_entity.type
_entity.pdbx_description
1 polymer ?
#
loop_
_entity_poly.entity_id
_entity_poly.type
_entity_poly.pdbx_seq_one_letter_code
_entity_poly.pdbx_strand_id
1 'polypeptide(L)'
;VAIVQLGNTGAARSITHLTLIAGFASTVFWPLTTALHAELSWREVYFVFATLNLCLCLPIHLWLRRRPRPAASTGAVSEPAAPASDERPVGEARRSMAFLWMMGGFAAAGFVLSAVLLHMVPLLTALGLGTAGVLVSTLFGPSQVASRLINMMFGGRLPQTILAVIATTLLAAGLTLLLTGAPNVAAIAIFVVLFGLGSGLISIVGGTLPLEVFGRVGYGARVGWMSAARQFTSAFAPFLLAVMMAGLSVGLSLAVLLAMALVGVLAFAVIVWLQRLSTPAVPTKDPSPA
;
A
#
# COMPACT_ATOMS: atom_id res chain seq x y z
N VAL A 1 -2.83 11.76 7.50
CA VAL A 1 -3.40 13.11 7.35
C VAL A 1 -2.80 14.05 8.39
N ALA A 2 -2.89 13.77 9.72
CA ALA A 2 -2.38 14.64 10.79
C ALA A 2 -0.90 15.03 10.62
N ILE A 3 -0.02 14.07 10.30
CA ILE A 3 1.42 14.31 10.09
C ILE A 3 1.68 15.31 8.96
N VAL A 4 0.93 15.21 7.87
CA VAL A 4 1.06 16.10 6.71
C VAL A 4 0.53 17.50 7.04
N GLN A 5 -0.56 17.59 7.82
CA GLN A 5 -1.16 18.85 8.23
C GLN A 5 -0.33 19.64 9.25
N LEU A 6 0.49 18.96 10.04
CA LEU A 6 1.38 19.60 11.03
C LEU A 6 2.62 20.27 10.40
N GLY A 7 2.76 20.25 9.07
CA GLY A 7 3.79 21.01 8.37
C GLY A 7 5.22 20.47 8.49
N ASN A 8 5.39 19.20 8.91
CA ASN A 8 6.71 18.61 9.08
C ASN A 8 7.40 18.40 7.74
N THR A 9 8.62 18.92 7.56
CA THR A 9 9.46 18.78 6.36
C THR A 9 9.86 17.33 6.05
N GLY A 10 9.63 16.39 6.96
CA GLY A 10 9.88 14.94 6.79
C GLY A 10 8.61 14.09 6.77
N ALA A 11 7.46 14.62 6.29
CA ALA A 11 6.18 13.91 6.37
C ALA A 11 6.21 12.51 5.74
N ALA A 12 6.86 12.34 4.58
CA ALA A 12 7.02 11.04 3.92
C ALA A 12 7.80 10.05 4.79
N ARG A 13 8.93 10.50 5.38
CA ARG A 13 9.73 9.68 6.30
C ARG A 13 8.95 9.32 7.56
N SER A 14 8.22 10.26 8.13
CA SER A 14 7.37 10.01 9.31
C SER A 14 6.24 9.01 9.01
N ILE A 15 5.64 9.07 7.81
CA ILE A 15 4.65 8.08 7.35
C ILE A 15 5.31 6.70 7.23
N THR A 16 6.51 6.61 6.66
CA THR A 16 7.25 5.34 6.54
C THR A 16 7.56 4.73 7.90
N HIS A 17 8.04 5.53 8.87
CA HIS A 17 8.29 5.04 10.23
C HIS A 17 7.00 4.56 10.92
N LEU A 18 5.92 5.33 10.78
CA LEU A 18 4.62 4.95 11.35
C LEU A 18 4.10 3.64 10.75
N THR A 19 4.20 3.48 9.42
CA THR A 19 3.77 2.25 8.74
C THR A 19 4.66 1.05 9.06
N LEU A 20 5.95 1.26 9.35
CA LEU A 20 6.84 0.22 9.85
C LEU A 20 6.37 -0.28 11.22
N ILE A 21 6.16 0.64 12.18
CA ILE A 21 5.66 0.30 13.52
C ILE A 21 4.29 -0.39 13.42
N ALA A 22 3.37 0.16 12.64
CA ALA A 22 2.08 -0.45 12.39
C ALA A 22 2.17 -1.85 11.75
N GLY A 23 3.24 -2.13 11.01
CA GLY A 23 3.50 -3.46 10.42
C GLY A 23 3.72 -4.55 11.44
N PHE A 24 4.25 -4.21 12.62
CA PHE A 24 4.40 -5.16 13.72
C PHE A 24 3.08 -5.49 14.43
N ALA A 25 2.01 -4.74 14.16
CA ALA A 25 0.71 -5.00 14.76
C ALA A 25 0.22 -6.43 14.47
N SER A 26 0.36 -6.90 13.22
CA SER A 26 -0.01 -8.28 12.87
C SER A 26 0.82 -9.32 13.63
N THR A 27 2.12 -9.07 13.82
CA THR A 27 3.03 -9.95 14.56
C THR A 27 2.64 -10.07 16.03
N VAL A 28 2.08 -9.01 16.62
CA VAL A 28 1.64 -9.00 18.02
C VAL A 28 0.20 -9.52 18.16
N PHE A 29 -0.70 -8.99 17.32
CA PHE A 29 -2.14 -9.25 17.49
C PHE A 29 -2.58 -10.62 16.97
N TRP A 30 -1.89 -11.25 16.03
CA TRP A 30 -2.21 -12.62 15.61
C TRP A 30 -1.99 -13.65 16.72
N PRO A 31 -0.81 -13.76 17.35
CA PRO A 31 -0.63 -14.66 18.49
C PRO A 31 -1.56 -14.32 19.66
N LEU A 32 -1.75 -13.02 19.94
CA LEU A 32 -2.66 -12.57 20.99
C LEU A 32 -4.10 -13.02 20.71
N THR A 33 -4.58 -12.86 19.47
CA THR A 33 -5.93 -13.32 19.08
C THR A 33 -6.06 -14.83 19.23
N THR A 34 -5.04 -15.59 18.82
CA THR A 34 -5.03 -17.06 18.98
C THR A 34 -5.06 -17.47 20.44
N ALA A 35 -4.24 -16.84 21.28
CA ALA A 35 -4.20 -17.11 22.71
C ALA A 35 -5.53 -16.77 23.41
N LEU A 36 -6.12 -15.60 23.07
CA LEU A 36 -7.42 -15.22 23.60
C LEU A 36 -8.53 -16.18 23.13
N HIS A 37 -8.50 -16.61 21.87
CA HIS A 37 -9.51 -17.51 21.33
C HIS A 37 -9.41 -18.95 21.86
N ALA A 38 -8.30 -19.34 22.47
CA ALA A 38 -8.17 -20.61 23.16
C ALA A 38 -9.03 -20.67 24.43
N GLU A 39 -9.25 -19.52 25.09
CA GLU A 39 -9.98 -19.42 26.37
C GLU A 39 -11.34 -18.73 26.23
N LEU A 40 -11.51 -17.90 25.21
CA LEU A 40 -12.67 -17.03 24.99
C LEU A 40 -13.39 -17.36 23.70
N SER A 41 -14.69 -17.12 23.67
CA SER A 41 -15.46 -17.15 22.43
C SER A 41 -15.05 -16.00 21.50
N TRP A 42 -15.32 -16.15 20.21
CA TRP A 42 -15.02 -15.10 19.23
C TRP A 42 -15.68 -13.74 19.57
N ARG A 43 -16.85 -13.75 20.21
CA ARG A 43 -17.55 -12.54 20.66
C ARG A 43 -16.79 -11.83 21.77
N GLU A 44 -16.31 -12.56 22.75
CA GLU A 44 -15.52 -12.01 23.85
C GLU A 44 -14.20 -11.45 23.39
N VAL A 45 -13.52 -12.11 22.45
CA VAL A 45 -12.30 -11.57 21.81
C VAL A 45 -12.57 -10.23 21.13
N TYR A 46 -13.70 -10.11 20.40
CA TYR A 46 -14.10 -8.81 19.83
C TYR A 46 -14.41 -7.76 20.90
N PHE A 47 -15.03 -8.12 22.03
CA PHE A 47 -15.24 -7.20 23.14
C PHE A 47 -13.93 -6.73 23.77
N VAL A 48 -12.94 -7.61 23.94
CA VAL A 48 -11.59 -7.23 24.41
C VAL A 48 -10.97 -6.20 23.48
N PHE A 49 -10.99 -6.43 22.18
CA PHE A 49 -10.43 -5.48 21.21
C PHE A 49 -11.24 -4.18 21.13
N ALA A 50 -12.55 -4.23 21.23
CA ALA A 50 -13.41 -3.03 21.30
C ALA A 50 -13.07 -2.18 22.53
N THR A 51 -12.92 -2.80 23.69
CA THR A 51 -12.55 -2.13 24.94
C THR A 51 -11.16 -1.51 24.83
N LEU A 52 -10.19 -2.23 24.27
CA LEU A 52 -8.83 -1.72 24.05
C LEU A 52 -8.85 -0.49 23.12
N ASN A 53 -9.63 -0.53 22.02
CA ASN A 53 -9.79 0.62 21.14
C ASN A 53 -10.48 1.81 21.85
N LEU A 54 -11.52 1.55 22.64
CA LEU A 54 -12.23 2.59 23.35
C LEU A 54 -11.37 3.22 24.46
N CYS A 55 -10.69 2.42 25.25
CA CYS A 55 -9.95 2.89 26.43
C CYS A 55 -8.55 3.42 26.10
N LEU A 56 -7.93 2.95 25.03
CA LEU A 56 -6.55 3.35 24.65
C LEU A 56 -6.56 4.28 23.43
N CYS A 57 -7.16 3.84 22.32
CA CYS A 57 -7.07 4.59 21.07
C CYS A 57 -7.92 5.86 21.10
N LEU A 58 -9.13 5.82 21.66
CA LEU A 58 -10.02 6.99 21.72
C LEU A 58 -9.42 8.15 22.52
N PRO A 59 -8.90 7.98 23.75
CA PRO A 59 -8.26 9.06 24.50
C PRO A 59 -7.06 9.67 23.78
N ILE A 60 -6.23 8.84 23.15
CA ILE A 60 -5.06 9.29 22.37
C ILE A 60 -5.54 10.17 21.21
N HIS A 61 -6.58 9.76 20.46
CA HIS A 61 -7.11 10.53 19.35
C HIS A 61 -7.74 11.85 19.80
N LEU A 62 -8.47 11.85 20.93
CA LEU A 62 -9.04 13.05 21.51
C LEU A 62 -7.95 14.03 21.98
N TRP A 63 -6.89 13.54 22.59
CA TRP A 63 -5.75 14.35 22.99
C TRP A 63 -5.01 14.96 21.79
N LEU A 64 -4.77 14.17 20.72
CA LEU A 64 -4.19 14.67 19.48
C LEU A 64 -5.05 15.76 18.82
N ARG A 65 -6.39 15.63 18.88
CA ARG A 65 -7.31 16.61 18.34
C ARG A 65 -7.26 17.96 19.10
N ARG A 66 -6.97 17.91 20.41
CA ARG A 66 -6.90 19.11 21.27
C ARG A 66 -5.60 19.88 21.11
N ARG A 67 -4.59 19.33 20.45
CA ARG A 67 -3.34 20.08 20.19
C ARG A 67 -3.63 21.23 19.23
N PRO A 68 -3.25 22.51 19.62
CA PRO A 68 -3.42 23.64 18.73
C PRO A 68 -2.70 23.33 17.41
N ARG A 69 -3.40 23.51 16.29
CA ARG A 69 -2.73 23.63 15.00
C ARG A 69 -1.77 24.81 15.16
N PRO A 70 -0.49 24.70 14.73
CA PRO A 70 0.34 25.86 14.56
C PRO A 70 -0.48 26.86 13.73
N ALA A 71 -0.77 28.04 14.30
CA ALA A 71 -1.46 29.08 13.55
C ALA A 71 -0.65 29.29 12.28
N ALA A 72 -1.29 29.16 11.12
CA ALA A 72 -0.72 29.68 9.90
C ALA A 72 -0.38 31.13 10.23
N SER A 73 0.90 31.47 10.24
CA SER A 73 1.39 32.80 10.53
C SER A 73 0.74 33.74 9.50
N THR A 74 -0.35 34.37 9.92
CA THR A 74 -0.99 35.49 9.24
C THR A 74 -0.02 36.66 9.37
N GLY A 75 0.91 36.81 8.44
CA GLY A 75 1.77 37.97 8.47
C GLY A 75 3.11 37.90 7.76
N ALA A 76 3.45 36.81 7.07
CA ALA A 76 4.55 36.84 6.13
C ALA A 76 3.98 36.73 4.72
N VAL A 77 4.24 37.71 3.89
CA VAL A 77 4.13 37.61 2.42
C VAL A 77 4.79 36.27 2.06
N SER A 78 4.00 35.31 1.65
CA SER A 78 4.50 33.99 1.31
C SER A 78 5.36 34.14 0.07
N GLU A 79 6.65 34.25 0.29
CA GLU A 79 7.60 33.74 -0.69
C GLU A 79 7.13 32.32 -1.04
N PRO A 80 6.98 31.94 -2.32
CA PRO A 80 6.52 30.62 -2.70
C PRO A 80 7.45 29.63 -2.00
N ALA A 81 6.95 28.96 -0.97
CA ALA A 81 7.73 27.97 -0.23
C ALA A 81 8.27 27.01 -1.29
N ALA A 82 9.59 26.95 -1.44
CA ALA A 82 10.26 26.01 -2.33
C ALA A 82 9.63 24.64 -2.09
N PRO A 83 9.20 23.91 -3.14
CA PRO A 83 8.55 22.63 -2.98
C PRO A 83 9.43 21.78 -2.09
N ALA A 84 8.85 21.21 -1.03
CA ALA A 84 9.58 20.28 -0.18
C ALA A 84 10.21 19.26 -1.12
N SER A 85 11.50 18.94 -0.92
CA SER A 85 12.34 18.15 -1.83
C SER A 85 11.76 16.80 -2.27
N ASP A 86 10.64 16.39 -1.67
CA ASP A 86 9.92 15.15 -1.93
C ASP A 86 8.65 15.34 -2.79
N GLU A 87 8.26 16.58 -3.12
CA GLU A 87 7.05 16.85 -3.92
C GLU A 87 7.42 16.96 -5.42
N ARG A 88 6.80 16.10 -6.23
CA ARG A 88 6.92 16.10 -7.71
C ARG A 88 5.52 16.22 -8.31
N PRO A 89 4.88 17.39 -8.23
CA PRO A 89 3.50 17.56 -8.62
C PRO A 89 3.31 17.38 -10.12
N VAL A 90 2.23 16.71 -10.48
CA VAL A 90 1.74 16.68 -11.87
C VAL A 90 1.14 18.03 -12.21
N GLY A 91 1.38 18.52 -13.44
CA GLY A 91 0.79 19.76 -13.93
C GLY A 91 -0.75 19.77 -13.85
N GLU A 92 -1.35 20.93 -13.60
CA GLU A 92 -2.78 21.06 -13.28
C GLU A 92 -3.71 20.41 -14.31
N ALA A 93 -3.41 20.53 -15.61
CA ALA A 93 -4.20 19.94 -16.69
C ALA A 93 -4.29 18.39 -16.62
N ARG A 94 -3.33 17.73 -15.95
CA ARG A 94 -3.25 16.26 -15.87
C ARG A 94 -3.59 15.71 -14.49
N ARG A 95 -3.88 16.57 -13.52
CA ARG A 95 -4.17 16.16 -12.13
C ARG A 95 -5.35 15.22 -12.01
N SER A 96 -6.42 15.47 -12.73
CA SER A 96 -7.63 14.63 -12.69
C SER A 96 -7.33 13.23 -13.26
N MET A 97 -6.59 13.15 -14.36
CA MET A 97 -6.20 11.88 -14.96
C MET A 97 -5.26 11.09 -14.02
N ALA A 98 -4.24 11.74 -13.46
CA ALA A 98 -3.33 11.12 -12.51
C ALA A 98 -4.08 10.61 -11.26
N PHE A 99 -5.09 11.34 -10.80
CA PHE A 99 -5.92 10.91 -9.68
C PHE A 99 -6.74 9.66 -9.99
N LEU A 100 -7.38 9.59 -11.16
CA LEU A 100 -8.15 8.42 -11.59
C LEU A 100 -7.27 7.19 -11.73
N TRP A 101 -6.11 7.32 -12.37
CA TRP A 101 -5.15 6.22 -12.49
C TRP A 101 -4.62 5.77 -11.12
N MET A 102 -4.33 6.69 -10.21
CA MET A 102 -3.89 6.37 -8.87
C MET A 102 -4.99 5.62 -8.09
N MET A 103 -6.22 6.09 -8.16
CA MET A 103 -7.38 5.44 -7.54
C MET A 103 -7.58 4.03 -8.10
N GLY A 104 -7.53 3.86 -9.43
CA GLY A 104 -7.61 2.56 -10.11
C GLY A 104 -6.47 1.62 -9.72
N GLY A 105 -5.23 2.12 -9.66
CA GLY A 105 -4.07 1.34 -9.25
C GLY A 105 -4.17 0.81 -7.82
N PHE A 106 -4.60 1.65 -6.87
CA PHE A 106 -4.83 1.20 -5.49
C PHE A 106 -6.05 0.28 -5.35
N ALA A 107 -7.09 0.50 -6.14
CA ALA A 107 -8.26 -0.39 -6.18
C ALA A 107 -7.86 -1.78 -6.69
N ALA A 108 -7.11 -1.86 -7.79
CA ALA A 108 -6.62 -3.12 -8.35
C ALA A 108 -5.67 -3.84 -7.38
N ALA A 109 -4.71 -3.13 -6.79
CA ALA A 109 -3.80 -3.70 -5.79
C ALA A 109 -4.55 -4.19 -4.54
N GLY A 110 -5.55 -3.42 -4.08
CA GLY A 110 -6.41 -3.81 -2.95
C GLY A 110 -7.22 -5.05 -3.24
N PHE A 111 -7.79 -5.16 -4.44
CA PHE A 111 -8.50 -6.34 -4.91
C PHE A 111 -7.60 -7.59 -4.86
N VAL A 112 -6.44 -7.52 -5.51
CA VAL A 112 -5.49 -8.64 -5.58
C VAL A 112 -5.03 -9.06 -4.19
N LEU A 113 -4.63 -8.10 -3.35
CA LEU A 113 -4.18 -8.38 -1.98
C LEU A 113 -5.27 -9.04 -1.14
N SER A 114 -6.49 -8.51 -1.17
CA SER A 114 -7.60 -9.03 -0.38
C SER A 114 -8.02 -10.43 -0.84
N ALA A 115 -8.14 -10.65 -2.15
CA ALA A 115 -8.48 -11.95 -2.72
C ALA A 115 -7.47 -13.03 -2.31
N VAL A 116 -6.18 -12.77 -2.54
CA VAL A 116 -5.12 -13.73 -2.26
C VAL A 116 -4.94 -13.98 -0.77
N LEU A 117 -4.95 -12.93 0.08
CA LEU A 117 -4.70 -13.10 1.51
C LEU A 117 -5.79 -13.91 2.21
N LEU A 118 -7.07 -13.67 1.89
CA LEU A 118 -8.17 -14.44 2.47
C LEU A 118 -8.21 -15.87 1.96
N HIS A 119 -7.76 -16.13 0.74
CA HIS A 119 -7.76 -17.45 0.14
C HIS A 119 -6.37 -18.10 0.08
N MET A 120 -5.36 -17.54 0.76
CA MET A 120 -3.98 -18.03 0.69
C MET A 120 -3.91 -19.55 0.94
N VAL A 121 -4.44 -20.01 2.06
CA VAL A 121 -4.40 -21.43 2.43
C VAL A 121 -5.28 -22.29 1.51
N PRO A 122 -6.57 -21.97 1.30
CA PRO A 122 -7.41 -22.71 0.34
C PRO A 122 -6.80 -22.80 -1.06
N LEU A 123 -6.23 -21.71 -1.55
CA LEU A 123 -5.60 -21.63 -2.86
C LEU A 123 -4.39 -22.56 -2.97
N LEU A 124 -3.47 -22.51 -1.98
CA LEU A 124 -2.29 -23.36 -1.94
C LEU A 124 -2.66 -24.85 -1.78
N THR A 125 -3.72 -25.15 -1.02
CA THR A 125 -4.25 -26.51 -0.89
C THR A 125 -4.82 -27.00 -2.22
N ALA A 126 -5.61 -26.18 -2.93
CA ALA A 126 -6.16 -26.51 -4.24
C ALA A 126 -5.08 -26.72 -5.32
N LEU A 127 -3.91 -26.10 -5.14
CA LEU A 127 -2.74 -26.30 -5.99
C LEU A 127 -1.88 -27.52 -5.58
N GLY A 128 -2.33 -28.33 -4.62
CA GLY A 128 -1.70 -29.60 -4.24
C GLY A 128 -0.58 -29.50 -3.19
N LEU A 129 -0.42 -28.34 -2.50
CA LEU A 129 0.63 -28.16 -1.50
C LEU A 129 0.27 -28.69 -0.09
N GLY A 130 -1.01 -28.85 0.23
CA GLY A 130 -1.44 -29.37 1.54
C GLY A 130 -0.81 -28.62 2.75
N THR A 131 -0.21 -29.36 3.67
CA THR A 131 0.44 -28.80 4.87
C THR A 131 1.65 -27.92 4.55
N ALA A 132 2.40 -28.22 3.47
CA ALA A 132 3.51 -27.39 3.02
C ALA A 132 3.05 -25.97 2.65
N GLY A 133 1.86 -25.84 2.05
CA GLY A 133 1.27 -24.54 1.73
C GLY A 133 1.04 -23.68 2.97
N VAL A 134 0.56 -24.27 4.07
CA VAL A 134 0.39 -23.54 5.35
C VAL A 134 1.72 -23.05 5.87
N LEU A 135 2.75 -23.90 5.87
CA LEU A 135 4.09 -23.50 6.35
C LEU A 135 4.68 -22.39 5.51
N VAL A 136 4.60 -22.48 4.18
CA VAL A 136 5.12 -21.47 3.26
C VAL A 136 4.37 -20.14 3.40
N SER A 137 3.07 -20.16 3.66
CA SER A 137 2.27 -18.94 3.84
C SER A 137 2.74 -18.07 5.02
N THR A 138 3.41 -18.67 6.02
CA THR A 138 3.96 -17.93 7.16
C THR A 138 5.08 -16.95 6.77
N LEU A 139 5.71 -17.14 5.61
CA LEU A 139 6.74 -16.23 5.07
C LEU A 139 6.17 -14.86 4.67
N PHE A 140 4.86 -14.75 4.47
CA PHE A 140 4.22 -13.50 4.04
C PHE A 140 4.48 -12.35 5.03
N GLY A 141 4.24 -12.57 6.32
CA GLY A 141 4.41 -11.55 7.37
C GLY A 141 5.84 -11.00 7.45
N PRO A 142 6.84 -11.86 7.64
CA PRO A 142 8.26 -11.45 7.62
C PRO A 142 8.66 -10.71 6.35
N SER A 143 8.22 -11.16 5.18
CA SER A 143 8.51 -10.50 3.90
C SER A 143 7.88 -9.09 3.82
N GLN A 144 6.66 -8.93 4.32
CA GLN A 144 5.98 -7.63 4.39
C GLN A 144 6.74 -6.64 5.31
N VAL A 145 7.25 -7.11 6.45
CA VAL A 145 8.06 -6.27 7.35
C VAL A 145 9.42 -5.96 6.73
N ALA A 146 10.06 -6.97 6.13
CA ALA A 146 11.37 -6.81 5.46
C ALA A 146 11.32 -5.74 4.37
N SER A 147 10.27 -5.70 3.55
CA SER A 147 10.16 -4.68 2.49
C SER A 147 10.07 -3.26 3.04
N ARG A 148 9.37 -3.07 4.17
CA ARG A 148 9.27 -1.77 4.84
C ARG A 148 10.62 -1.35 5.43
N LEU A 149 11.35 -2.31 6.02
CA LEU A 149 12.67 -2.08 6.58
C LEU A 149 13.68 -1.73 5.48
N ILE A 150 13.69 -2.49 4.38
CA ILE A 150 14.55 -2.23 3.21
C ILE A 150 14.24 -0.83 2.66
N ASN A 151 12.97 -0.48 2.49
CA ASN A 151 12.59 0.85 2.02
C ASN A 151 13.00 1.96 2.99
N MET A 152 12.95 1.72 4.30
CA MET A 152 13.41 2.69 5.30
C MET A 152 14.92 2.92 5.21
N MET A 153 15.70 1.85 4.98
CA MET A 153 17.17 1.93 4.93
C MET A 153 17.70 2.47 3.60
N PHE A 154 17.08 2.06 2.50
CA PHE A 154 17.61 2.30 1.14
C PHE A 154 16.67 3.13 0.26
N GLY A 155 15.38 3.21 0.57
CA GLY A 155 14.34 3.80 -0.28
C GLY A 155 14.26 5.33 -0.22
N GLY A 156 15.03 5.99 0.62
CA GLY A 156 14.90 7.45 0.89
C GLY A 156 15.17 8.36 -0.30
N ARG A 157 15.68 7.85 -1.41
CA ARG A 157 15.94 8.60 -2.66
C ARG A 157 15.02 8.19 -3.82
N LEU A 158 14.24 7.12 -3.67
CA LEU A 158 13.36 6.64 -4.74
C LEU A 158 12.06 7.45 -4.78
N PRO A 159 11.65 7.91 -5.99
CA PRO A 159 10.33 8.48 -6.18
C PRO A 159 9.24 7.51 -5.76
N GLN A 160 8.21 8.00 -5.07
CA GLN A 160 7.13 7.13 -4.59
C GLN A 160 6.33 6.50 -5.73
N THR A 161 6.27 7.19 -6.88
CA THR A 161 5.70 6.64 -8.12
C THR A 161 6.44 5.41 -8.62
N ILE A 162 7.78 5.41 -8.60
CA ILE A 162 8.59 4.25 -8.98
C ILE A 162 8.41 3.14 -7.95
N LEU A 163 8.36 3.48 -6.66
CA LEU A 163 8.10 2.52 -5.59
C LEU A 163 6.73 1.82 -5.76
N ALA A 164 5.70 2.56 -6.23
CA ALA A 164 4.40 2.00 -6.53
C ALA A 164 4.44 0.98 -7.69
N VAL A 165 5.18 1.31 -8.76
CA VAL A 165 5.40 0.38 -9.88
C VAL A 165 6.13 -0.88 -9.41
N ILE A 166 7.23 -0.72 -8.65
CA ILE A 166 7.97 -1.87 -8.08
C ILE A 166 7.04 -2.74 -7.23
N ALA A 167 6.26 -2.13 -6.34
CA ALA A 167 5.35 -2.85 -5.46
C ALA A 167 4.33 -3.69 -6.22
N THR A 168 3.66 -3.10 -7.22
CA THR A 168 2.67 -3.83 -8.03
C THR A 168 3.31 -4.85 -8.97
N THR A 169 4.52 -4.59 -9.48
CA THR A 169 5.29 -5.57 -10.26
C THR A 169 5.67 -6.79 -9.41
N LEU A 170 6.03 -6.61 -8.14
CA LEU A 170 6.29 -7.72 -7.22
C LEU A 170 5.03 -8.57 -7.00
N LEU A 171 3.85 -7.95 -6.88
CA LEU A 171 2.58 -8.70 -6.79
C LEU A 171 2.31 -9.50 -8.06
N ALA A 172 2.48 -8.89 -9.24
CA ALA A 172 2.28 -9.54 -10.52
C ALA A 172 3.30 -10.68 -10.75
N ALA A 173 4.58 -10.46 -10.48
CA ALA A 173 5.63 -11.47 -10.58
C ALA A 173 5.36 -12.65 -9.63
N GLY A 174 4.94 -12.38 -8.40
CA GLY A 174 4.51 -13.42 -7.47
C GLY A 174 3.37 -14.26 -8.04
N LEU A 175 2.29 -13.63 -8.53
CA LEU A 175 1.17 -14.33 -9.13
C LEU A 175 1.56 -15.14 -10.38
N THR A 176 2.49 -14.63 -11.19
CA THR A 176 3.03 -15.37 -12.33
C THR A 176 3.71 -16.66 -11.86
N LEU A 177 4.56 -16.57 -10.82
CA LEU A 177 5.22 -17.74 -10.24
C LEU A 177 4.21 -18.73 -9.63
N LEU A 178 3.15 -18.22 -8.99
CA LEU A 178 2.08 -19.08 -8.47
C LEU A 178 1.38 -19.83 -9.59
N LEU A 179 1.06 -19.15 -10.70
CA LEU A 179 0.35 -19.71 -11.84
C LEU A 179 1.20 -20.76 -12.61
N THR A 180 2.50 -20.49 -12.77
CA THR A 180 3.38 -21.33 -13.61
C THR A 180 4.21 -22.35 -12.82
N GLY A 181 4.42 -22.10 -11.53
CA GLY A 181 5.32 -22.88 -10.70
C GLY A 181 4.66 -23.93 -9.82
N ALA A 182 3.33 -23.90 -9.65
CA ALA A 182 2.64 -24.90 -8.84
C ALA A 182 2.70 -26.29 -9.49
N PRO A 183 2.86 -27.37 -8.71
CA PRO A 183 2.90 -27.45 -7.24
C PRO A 183 4.32 -27.34 -6.61
N ASN A 184 5.32 -26.77 -7.27
CA ASN A 184 6.67 -26.69 -6.76
C ASN A 184 6.76 -25.78 -5.50
N VAL A 185 7.12 -26.36 -4.35
CA VAL A 185 7.19 -25.66 -3.06
C VAL A 185 8.15 -24.46 -3.09
N ALA A 186 9.29 -24.57 -3.77
CA ALA A 186 10.25 -23.46 -3.86
C ALA A 186 9.68 -22.28 -4.66
N ALA A 187 9.01 -22.54 -5.79
CA ALA A 187 8.35 -21.49 -6.56
C ALA A 187 7.26 -20.79 -5.75
N ILE A 188 6.48 -21.54 -4.97
CA ILE A 188 5.45 -20.99 -4.10
C ILE A 188 6.06 -20.19 -2.94
N ALA A 189 7.17 -20.62 -2.36
CA ALA A 189 7.87 -19.84 -1.35
C ALA A 189 8.33 -18.48 -1.90
N ILE A 190 8.88 -18.45 -3.11
CA ILE A 190 9.27 -17.22 -3.79
C ILE A 190 8.04 -16.34 -4.07
N PHE A 191 6.92 -16.94 -4.54
CA PHE A 191 5.64 -16.21 -4.69
C PHE A 191 5.25 -15.50 -3.39
N VAL A 192 5.20 -16.24 -2.26
CA VAL A 192 4.76 -15.67 -0.97
C VAL A 192 5.70 -14.54 -0.53
N VAL A 193 7.01 -14.69 -0.74
CA VAL A 193 8.00 -13.65 -0.43
C VAL A 193 7.78 -12.41 -1.32
N LEU A 194 7.69 -12.57 -2.64
CA LEU A 194 7.47 -11.44 -3.55
C LEU A 194 6.14 -10.73 -3.27
N PHE A 195 5.09 -11.50 -3.01
CA PHE A 195 3.77 -10.98 -2.70
C PHE A 195 3.76 -10.22 -1.37
N GLY A 196 4.47 -10.73 -0.35
CA GLY A 196 4.68 -10.07 0.93
C GLY A 196 5.47 -8.76 0.79
N LEU A 197 6.58 -8.78 0.03
CA LEU A 197 7.37 -7.59 -0.26
C LEU A 197 6.51 -6.51 -0.95
N GLY A 198 5.77 -6.86 -2.00
CA GLY A 198 4.86 -5.96 -2.71
C GLY A 198 3.79 -5.36 -1.79
N SER A 199 3.16 -6.20 -0.96
CA SER A 199 2.16 -5.78 0.03
C SER A 199 2.71 -4.75 1.03
N GLY A 200 3.93 -4.97 1.53
CA GLY A 200 4.59 -4.05 2.45
C GLY A 200 4.85 -2.68 1.82
N LEU A 201 5.31 -2.64 0.57
CA LEU A 201 5.54 -1.40 -0.17
C LEU A 201 4.23 -0.67 -0.48
N ILE A 202 3.16 -1.36 -0.90
CA ILE A 202 1.83 -0.75 -1.15
C ILE A 202 1.31 -0.02 0.08
N SER A 203 1.58 -0.53 1.27
CA SER A 203 1.14 0.14 2.50
C SER A 203 1.85 1.47 2.77
N ILE A 204 3.12 1.61 2.35
CA ILE A 204 3.88 2.87 2.42
C ILE A 204 3.39 3.84 1.35
N VAL A 205 3.33 3.37 0.12
CA VAL A 205 2.95 4.15 -1.07
C VAL A 205 1.54 4.73 -0.92
N GLY A 206 0.62 4.01 -0.27
CA GLY A 206 -0.74 4.49 -0.02
C GLY A 206 -0.82 5.82 0.74
N GLY A 207 0.18 6.12 1.57
CA GLY A 207 0.27 7.40 2.28
C GLY A 207 1.22 8.42 1.65
N THR A 208 2.25 7.97 0.94
CA THR A 208 3.33 8.85 0.45
C THR A 208 3.12 9.30 -0.99
N LEU A 209 2.60 8.45 -1.87
CA LEU A 209 2.40 8.76 -3.28
C LEU A 209 1.42 9.92 -3.54
N PRO A 210 0.25 10.02 -2.84
CA PRO A 210 -0.63 11.16 -3.03
C PRO A 210 0.03 12.48 -2.62
N LEU A 211 0.92 12.45 -1.63
CA LEU A 211 1.67 13.61 -1.18
C LEU A 211 2.69 14.06 -2.25
N GLU A 212 3.42 13.11 -2.84
CA GLU A 212 4.40 13.39 -3.90
C GLU A 212 3.73 13.99 -5.15
N VAL A 213 2.60 13.40 -5.59
CA VAL A 213 1.98 13.73 -6.88
C VAL A 213 1.11 14.98 -6.79
N PHE A 214 0.42 15.21 -5.68
CA PHE A 214 -0.57 16.29 -5.55
C PHE A 214 -0.21 17.36 -4.51
N GLY A 215 0.86 17.15 -3.74
CA GLY A 215 1.22 18.02 -2.64
C GLY A 215 0.23 17.96 -1.47
N ARG A 216 0.34 18.93 -0.56
CA ARG A 216 -0.39 18.96 0.71
C ARG A 216 -1.84 19.43 0.59
N VAL A 217 -2.13 20.26 -0.43
CA VAL A 217 -3.47 20.85 -0.62
C VAL A 217 -4.47 19.77 -0.99
N GLY A 218 -5.52 19.59 -0.20
CA GLY A 218 -6.55 18.58 -0.43
C GLY A 218 -6.10 17.12 -0.23
N TYR A 219 -4.93 16.88 0.37
CA TYR A 219 -4.37 15.55 0.61
C TYR A 219 -5.35 14.62 1.32
N GLY A 220 -6.00 15.09 2.40
CA GLY A 220 -6.94 14.28 3.18
C GLY A 220 -8.14 13.77 2.38
N ALA A 221 -8.74 14.63 1.55
CA ALA A 221 -9.86 14.24 0.69
C ALA A 221 -9.43 13.22 -0.37
N ARG A 222 -8.28 13.42 -1.02
CA ARG A 222 -7.76 12.49 -2.02
C ARG A 222 -7.44 11.12 -1.43
N VAL A 223 -6.75 11.07 -0.31
CA VAL A 223 -6.48 9.81 0.41
C VAL A 223 -7.78 9.14 0.84
N GLY A 224 -8.78 9.92 1.27
CA GLY A 224 -10.10 9.41 1.60
C GLY A 224 -10.78 8.70 0.44
N TRP A 225 -10.85 9.33 -0.74
CA TRP A 225 -11.43 8.73 -1.95
C TRP A 225 -10.67 7.50 -2.43
N MET A 226 -9.33 7.55 -2.41
CA MET A 226 -8.50 6.40 -2.78
C MET A 226 -8.71 5.23 -1.82
N SER A 227 -8.79 5.52 -0.52
CA SER A 227 -9.05 4.49 0.50
C SER A 227 -10.46 3.89 0.33
N ALA A 228 -11.46 4.71 0.03
CA ALA A 228 -12.82 4.25 -0.23
C ALA A 228 -12.87 3.31 -1.44
N ALA A 229 -12.29 3.70 -2.58
CA ALA A 229 -12.22 2.86 -3.77
C ALA A 229 -11.50 1.53 -3.49
N ARG A 230 -10.34 1.58 -2.82
CA ARG A 230 -9.59 0.39 -2.44
C ARG A 230 -10.39 -0.52 -1.50
N GLN A 231 -11.02 0.02 -0.47
CA GLN A 231 -11.80 -0.78 0.49
C GLN A 231 -13.03 -1.40 -0.16
N PHE A 232 -13.71 -0.66 -1.03
CA PHE A 232 -14.84 -1.19 -1.79
C PHE A 232 -14.43 -2.40 -2.62
N THR A 233 -13.40 -2.29 -3.45
CA THR A 233 -12.91 -3.41 -4.27
C THR A 233 -12.38 -4.56 -3.43
N SER A 234 -11.67 -4.28 -2.32
CA SER A 234 -11.16 -5.29 -1.39
C SER A 234 -12.27 -6.08 -0.70
N ALA A 235 -13.44 -5.47 -0.45
CA ALA A 235 -14.56 -6.15 0.20
C ALA A 235 -15.18 -7.21 -0.71
N PHE A 236 -15.27 -6.95 -2.03
CA PHE A 236 -15.81 -7.90 -3.00
C PHE A 236 -14.82 -8.95 -3.47
N ALA A 237 -13.53 -8.67 -3.39
CA ALA A 237 -12.48 -9.50 -3.97
C ALA A 237 -12.48 -10.96 -3.48
N PRO A 238 -12.60 -11.26 -2.18
CA PRO A 238 -12.64 -12.65 -1.71
C PRO A 238 -13.88 -13.42 -2.21
N PHE A 239 -15.03 -12.77 -2.21
CA PHE A 239 -16.26 -13.37 -2.72
C PHE A 239 -16.13 -13.70 -4.20
N LEU A 240 -15.66 -12.77 -5.02
CA LEU A 240 -15.46 -12.98 -6.45
C LEU A 240 -14.45 -14.09 -6.70
N LEU A 241 -13.34 -14.15 -5.96
CA LEU A 241 -12.38 -15.23 -6.11
C LEU A 241 -12.97 -16.58 -5.73
N ALA A 242 -13.75 -16.67 -4.65
CA ALA A 242 -14.42 -17.91 -4.26
C ALA A 242 -15.38 -18.41 -5.34
N VAL A 243 -16.20 -17.54 -5.91
CA VAL A 243 -17.13 -17.86 -7.01
C VAL A 243 -16.36 -18.32 -8.26
N MET A 244 -15.26 -17.62 -8.59
CA MET A 244 -14.42 -18.00 -9.73
C MET A 244 -13.76 -19.36 -9.52
N MET A 245 -13.23 -19.65 -8.34
CA MET A 245 -12.63 -20.96 -8.03
C MET A 245 -13.66 -22.09 -8.03
N ALA A 246 -14.93 -21.81 -7.68
CA ALA A 246 -16.01 -22.80 -7.73
C ALA A 246 -16.56 -23.05 -9.15
N GLY A 247 -16.63 -22.01 -9.97
CA GLY A 247 -17.22 -22.07 -11.32
C GLY A 247 -16.22 -22.21 -12.46
N LEU A 248 -14.96 -21.89 -12.22
CA LEU A 248 -13.86 -21.93 -13.19
C LEU A 248 -12.71 -22.79 -12.63
N SER A 249 -11.68 -22.99 -13.44
CA SER A 249 -10.44 -23.62 -12.94
C SER A 249 -9.66 -22.64 -12.05
N VAL A 250 -8.89 -23.19 -11.11
CA VAL A 250 -7.97 -22.41 -10.26
C VAL A 250 -6.98 -21.59 -11.11
N GLY A 251 -6.47 -22.19 -12.20
CA GLY A 251 -5.57 -21.51 -13.12
C GLY A 251 -6.20 -20.28 -13.79
N LEU A 252 -7.45 -20.37 -14.24
CA LEU A 252 -8.14 -19.24 -14.84
C LEU A 252 -8.43 -18.14 -13.81
N SER A 253 -8.80 -18.52 -12.60
CA SER A 253 -8.99 -17.57 -11.49
C SER A 253 -7.69 -16.80 -11.16
N LEU A 254 -6.56 -17.51 -11.15
CA LEU A 254 -5.24 -16.89 -10.99
C LEU A 254 -4.85 -15.98 -12.16
N ALA A 255 -5.19 -16.36 -13.40
CA ALA A 255 -4.94 -15.53 -14.57
C ALA A 255 -5.71 -14.21 -14.51
N VAL A 256 -6.96 -14.22 -14.02
CA VAL A 256 -7.74 -12.99 -13.79
C VAL A 256 -7.09 -12.12 -12.69
N LEU A 257 -6.63 -12.72 -11.57
CA LEU A 257 -5.90 -11.98 -10.55
C LEU A 257 -4.61 -11.37 -11.09
N LEU A 258 -3.87 -12.11 -11.93
CA LEU A 258 -2.68 -11.59 -12.60
C LEU A 258 -3.02 -10.43 -13.54
N ALA A 259 -4.08 -10.53 -14.33
CA ALA A 259 -4.55 -9.43 -15.17
C ALA A 259 -4.87 -8.18 -14.34
N MET A 260 -5.56 -8.33 -13.21
CA MET A 260 -5.81 -7.22 -12.28
C MET A 260 -4.53 -6.65 -11.68
N ALA A 261 -3.54 -7.46 -11.34
CA ALA A 261 -2.23 -6.98 -10.87
C ALA A 261 -1.50 -6.17 -11.96
N LEU A 262 -1.55 -6.63 -13.23
CA LEU A 262 -0.97 -5.92 -14.37
C LEU A 262 -1.69 -4.58 -14.65
N VAL A 263 -3.01 -4.51 -14.46
CA VAL A 263 -3.75 -3.23 -14.48
C VAL A 263 -3.19 -2.28 -13.42
N GLY A 264 -2.88 -2.77 -12.22
CA GLY A 264 -2.21 -1.98 -11.17
C GLY A 264 -0.84 -1.47 -11.60
N VAL A 265 0.00 -2.32 -12.22
CA VAL A 265 1.31 -1.93 -12.77
C VAL A 265 1.16 -0.84 -13.82
N LEU A 266 0.25 -1.05 -14.79
CA LEU A 266 -0.03 -0.07 -15.85
C LEU A 266 -0.49 1.27 -15.27
N ALA A 267 -1.38 1.24 -14.29
CA ALA A 267 -1.92 2.44 -13.67
C ALA A 267 -0.81 3.31 -13.05
N PHE A 268 0.10 2.72 -12.30
CA PHE A 268 1.22 3.46 -11.71
C PHE A 268 2.30 3.83 -12.74
N ALA A 269 2.52 3.01 -13.77
CA ALA A 269 3.41 3.35 -14.87
C ALA A 269 2.93 4.58 -15.65
N VAL A 270 1.62 4.70 -15.88
CA VAL A 270 1.02 5.91 -16.51
C VAL A 270 1.26 7.14 -15.63
N ILE A 271 1.20 7.05 -14.31
CA ILE A 271 1.49 8.19 -13.43
C ILE A 271 2.95 8.62 -13.57
N VAL A 272 3.90 7.66 -13.62
CA VAL A 272 5.32 7.98 -13.88
C VAL A 272 5.48 8.72 -15.23
N TRP A 273 4.78 8.25 -16.26
CA TRP A 273 4.81 8.90 -17.57
C TRP A 273 4.22 10.32 -17.55
N LEU A 274 3.09 10.52 -16.86
CA LEU A 274 2.47 11.84 -16.70
C LEU A 274 3.37 12.83 -15.95
N GLN A 275 4.12 12.36 -14.93
CA GLN A 275 5.08 13.19 -14.22
C GLN A 275 6.26 13.61 -15.12
N ARG A 276 6.79 12.71 -15.93
CA ARG A 276 7.88 13.02 -16.88
C ARG A 276 7.48 14.10 -17.88
N LEU A 277 6.24 14.08 -18.36
CA LEU A 277 5.71 15.10 -19.27
C LEU A 277 5.48 16.47 -18.61
N SER A 278 5.47 16.51 -17.26
CA SER A 278 5.23 17.73 -16.49
C SER A 278 6.52 18.41 -16.04
N THR A 279 7.67 17.74 -16.15
CA THR A 279 8.98 18.32 -15.83
C THR A 279 9.45 19.18 -17.03
N PRO A 280 9.63 20.52 -16.87
CA PRO A 280 10.18 21.34 -17.94
C PRO A 280 11.59 20.84 -18.31
N ALA A 281 11.90 20.79 -19.60
CA ALA A 281 13.27 20.57 -20.05
C ALA A 281 14.16 21.65 -19.41
N VAL A 282 15.21 21.25 -18.71
CA VAL A 282 16.21 22.17 -18.17
C VAL A 282 16.76 22.94 -19.38
N PRO A 283 16.67 24.28 -19.42
CA PRO A 283 17.28 25.02 -20.50
C PRO A 283 18.77 24.71 -20.51
N THR A 284 19.25 24.18 -21.63
CA THR A 284 20.69 24.05 -21.87
C THR A 284 21.29 25.43 -21.71
N LYS A 285 22.17 25.60 -20.73
CA LYS A 285 22.91 26.83 -20.52
C LYS A 285 23.72 27.04 -21.76
N ASP A 286 23.29 28.02 -22.62
CA ASP A 286 24.08 28.43 -23.77
C ASP A 286 25.49 28.76 -23.26
N PRO A 287 26.55 28.22 -23.91
CA PRO A 287 27.88 28.64 -23.60
C PRO A 287 27.98 30.13 -23.97
N SER A 288 28.18 30.97 -22.96
CA SER A 288 28.49 32.40 -23.14
C SER A 288 29.60 32.52 -24.19
N PRO A 289 29.44 33.32 -25.27
CA PRO A 289 30.53 33.61 -26.17
C PRO A 289 31.61 34.37 -25.41
N ALA A 290 32.87 33.88 -25.50
CA ALA A 290 34.06 34.47 -24.97
C ALA A 290 34.45 35.75 -25.73
#